data_fbb0914ea363d98f8813e059a63231cc
#
_entry.id   fbb0914ea363d98f8813e059a63231cc
#
_cell.length_a   1.000
_cell.length_b   1.000
_cell.length_c   1.000
_cell.angle_alpha   90.00
_cell.angle_beta   90.00
_cell.angle_gamma   90.00
#
_symmetry.space_group_name_H-M   'P 1'
#
loop_
_entity.id
_entity.type
_entity.pdbx_description
1 polymer ?
#
loop_
_entity_poly.entity_id
_entity_poly.type
_entity_poly.pdbx_seq_one_letter_code
_entity_poly.pdbx_strand_id
1 'polypeptide(L)'
;WMSYYVSSLVGNFDYAPSACAFENGKYPLESNMIVKKSVYDQIGGFNVNLPGVVGTLRIGGEGKELFYKIIALGHTIYYDPSICVHHVVEVKKLTSEYLYRVASGIGRGEKTRTLNISIGAYLMKILEYIFKFGAAIVLGIKYILQGTPAKSWPVIQFRVDALKGLLG
;
A
#
# COMPACT_ATOMS: atom_id res chain seq x y z
N TRP A 1 -11.66 2.30 15.77
CA TRP A 1 -11.91 2.64 14.34
C TRP A 1 -10.94 1.90 13.39
N MET A 2 -9.78 1.54 13.85
CA MET A 2 -8.77 0.89 13.02
C MET A 2 -9.16 -0.58 12.76
N SER A 3 -9.37 -0.91 11.50
CA SER A 3 -9.57 -2.29 11.05
C SER A 3 -8.22 -2.89 10.64
N TYR A 4 -8.11 -4.21 10.59
CA TYR A 4 -6.94 -4.90 10.03
C TYR A 4 -6.56 -4.36 8.64
N TYR A 5 -7.58 -3.99 7.85
CA TYR A 5 -7.41 -3.48 6.49
C TYR A 5 -6.63 -2.15 6.40
N VAL A 6 -6.76 -1.26 7.39
CA VAL A 6 -6.06 0.04 7.41
C VAL A 6 -4.87 0.05 8.38
N SER A 7 -4.68 -1.00 9.17
CA SER A 7 -3.62 -1.07 10.17
C SER A 7 -2.21 -1.07 9.56
N SER A 8 -2.05 -1.64 8.37
CA SER A 8 -0.78 -1.60 7.63
C SER A 8 -0.32 -0.19 7.26
N LEU A 9 -1.25 0.78 7.17
CA LEU A 9 -0.91 2.19 6.89
C LEU A 9 -0.14 2.85 8.04
N VAL A 10 -0.20 2.26 9.22
CA VAL A 10 0.54 2.70 10.41
C VAL A 10 1.61 1.68 10.83
N GLY A 11 2.01 0.80 9.92
CA GLY A 11 3.11 -0.13 10.14
C GLY A 11 2.74 -1.43 10.86
N ASN A 12 1.45 -1.67 11.17
CA ASN A 12 1.02 -2.95 11.73
C ASN A 12 0.77 -3.93 10.59
N PHE A 13 1.69 -4.86 10.41
CA PHE A 13 1.66 -5.85 9.34
C PHE A 13 2.06 -7.22 9.87
N ASP A 14 1.14 -8.16 9.75
CA ASP A 14 1.33 -9.57 10.05
C ASP A 14 0.71 -10.37 8.90
N TYR A 15 1.54 -11.10 8.16
CA TYR A 15 1.12 -11.75 6.92
C TYR A 15 0.71 -13.19 7.13
N ALA A 16 1.48 -13.94 7.92
CA ALA A 16 1.27 -15.36 8.13
C ALA A 16 1.83 -15.83 9.47
N PRO A 17 1.29 -16.92 10.06
CA PRO A 17 1.77 -17.45 11.34
C PRO A 17 3.15 -18.15 11.26
N SER A 18 3.63 -18.46 10.06
CA SER A 18 4.91 -19.13 9.82
C SER A 18 5.62 -18.53 8.61
N ALA A 19 6.92 -18.79 8.50
CA ALA A 19 7.72 -18.36 7.36
C ALA A 19 7.18 -18.95 6.05
N CYS A 20 6.97 -18.09 5.05
CA CYS A 20 6.43 -18.49 3.75
C CYS A 20 6.82 -17.49 2.65
N ALA A 21 6.67 -17.92 1.40
CA ALA A 21 6.76 -16.99 0.27
C ALA A 21 5.52 -16.08 0.23
N PHE A 22 5.70 -14.82 -0.15
CA PHE A 22 4.57 -13.97 -0.47
C PHE A 22 3.85 -14.46 -1.71
N GLU A 23 2.52 -14.46 -1.66
CA GLU A 23 1.67 -14.71 -2.83
C GLU A 23 1.82 -13.58 -3.87
N ASN A 24 1.44 -13.87 -5.11
CA ASN A 24 1.49 -12.89 -6.20
C ASN A 24 0.78 -11.58 -5.82
N GLY A 25 1.48 -10.47 -6.00
CA GLY A 25 0.97 -9.13 -5.70
C GLY A 25 1.01 -8.74 -4.21
N LYS A 26 1.54 -9.61 -3.33
CA LYS A 26 1.83 -9.29 -1.94
C LYS A 26 3.31 -9.01 -1.76
N TYR A 27 3.64 -8.14 -0.81
CA TYR A 27 5.02 -7.74 -0.51
C TYR A 27 5.10 -7.15 0.90
N PRO A 28 6.30 -7.10 1.52
CA PRO A 28 6.48 -6.57 2.86
C PRO A 28 6.30 -5.05 2.92
N LEU A 29 6.27 -4.51 4.14
CA LEU A 29 6.45 -3.08 4.36
C LEU A 29 7.93 -2.73 4.24
N GLU A 30 8.23 -1.61 3.60
CA GLU A 30 9.61 -1.11 3.40
C GLU A 30 10.34 -0.84 4.72
N SER A 31 9.60 -0.58 5.81
CA SER A 31 10.17 -0.34 7.13
C SER A 31 10.78 -1.57 7.80
N ASN A 32 10.49 -2.77 7.28
CA ASN A 32 11.02 -4.04 7.79
C ASN A 32 11.27 -5.01 6.63
N MET A 33 12.35 -4.78 5.88
CA MET A 33 12.75 -5.62 4.77
C MET A 33 14.28 -5.77 4.70
N ILE A 34 14.72 -6.90 4.16
CA ILE A 34 16.11 -7.17 3.82
C ILE A 34 16.17 -7.56 2.36
N VAL A 35 17.03 -6.93 1.59
CA VAL A 35 17.26 -7.23 0.17
C VAL A 35 18.72 -7.62 -0.03
N LYS A 36 18.99 -8.70 -0.75
CA LYS A 36 20.37 -9.05 -1.13
C LYS A 36 20.97 -7.91 -1.97
N LYS A 37 22.17 -7.46 -1.61
CA LYS A 37 22.84 -6.35 -2.31
C LYS A 37 22.96 -6.60 -3.80
N SER A 38 23.33 -7.81 -4.21
CA SER A 38 23.44 -8.18 -5.63
C SER A 38 22.12 -8.02 -6.39
N VAL A 39 20.99 -8.38 -5.79
CA VAL A 39 19.66 -8.19 -6.39
C VAL A 39 19.31 -6.71 -6.45
N TYR A 40 19.58 -5.96 -5.38
CA TYR A 40 19.35 -4.52 -5.33
C TYR A 40 20.14 -3.77 -6.41
N ASP A 41 21.43 -4.13 -6.59
CA ASP A 41 22.29 -3.55 -7.63
C ASP A 41 21.78 -3.90 -9.04
N GLN A 42 21.35 -5.15 -9.25
CA GLN A 42 20.82 -5.62 -10.54
C GLN A 42 19.55 -4.88 -10.99
N ILE A 43 18.66 -4.55 -10.05
CA ILE A 43 17.42 -3.82 -10.38
C ILE A 43 17.61 -2.30 -10.42
N GLY A 44 18.82 -1.78 -10.12
CA GLY A 44 19.12 -0.36 -10.11
C GLY A 44 18.52 0.40 -8.91
N GLY A 45 18.16 -0.31 -7.84
CA GLY A 45 17.60 0.27 -6.61
C GLY A 45 16.21 0.86 -6.75
N PHE A 46 15.90 1.83 -5.87
CA PHE A 46 14.64 2.58 -5.91
C PHE A 46 14.56 3.51 -7.12
N ASN A 47 13.36 3.65 -7.66
CA ASN A 47 13.11 4.59 -8.75
C ASN A 47 13.04 6.02 -8.21
N VAL A 48 14.07 6.81 -8.52
CA VAL A 48 14.17 8.21 -8.07
C VAL A 48 13.13 9.15 -8.72
N ASN A 49 12.45 8.69 -9.77
CA ASN A 49 11.36 9.43 -10.42
C ASN A 49 10.00 9.21 -9.74
N LEU A 50 9.95 8.31 -8.75
CA LEU A 50 8.80 8.13 -7.87
C LEU A 50 9.12 8.78 -6.52
N PRO A 51 8.84 10.05 -6.33
CA PRO A 51 9.19 10.74 -5.10
C PRO A 51 8.37 10.18 -3.93
N GLY A 52 9.05 9.62 -2.94
CA GLY A 52 8.41 9.11 -1.71
C GLY A 52 7.72 10.21 -0.92
N VAL A 53 8.32 11.40 -0.87
CA VAL A 53 7.77 12.59 -0.18
C VAL A 53 8.01 13.83 -1.03
N VAL A 54 6.93 14.56 -1.35
CA VAL A 54 7.00 15.88 -1.98
C VAL A 54 6.41 16.91 -1.02
N GLY A 55 7.26 17.79 -0.49
CA GLY A 55 6.86 18.70 0.57
C GLY A 55 6.36 17.93 1.79
N THR A 56 5.10 18.12 2.15
CA THR A 56 4.44 17.39 3.26
C THR A 56 3.60 16.20 2.79
N LEU A 57 3.52 15.96 1.49
CA LEU A 57 2.73 14.88 0.90
C LEU A 57 3.62 13.66 0.63
N ARG A 58 3.24 12.51 1.17
CA ARG A 58 3.83 11.23 0.80
C ARG A 58 3.16 10.73 -0.48
N ILE A 59 3.94 10.59 -1.54
CA ILE A 59 3.57 9.91 -2.78
C ILE A 59 4.25 8.54 -2.69
N GLY A 60 3.50 7.50 -2.37
CA GLY A 60 4.04 6.15 -2.24
C GLY A 60 4.20 5.46 -3.60
N GLY A 61 4.80 4.29 -3.59
CA GLY A 61 4.88 3.41 -4.75
C GLY A 61 6.30 2.94 -5.08
N GLU A 62 7.31 3.58 -4.50
CA GLU A 62 8.72 3.24 -4.69
C GLU A 62 9.04 1.81 -4.24
N GLY A 63 8.58 1.41 -3.07
CA GLY A 63 8.78 0.05 -2.57
C GLY A 63 7.99 -0.98 -3.37
N LYS A 64 6.76 -0.67 -3.74
CA LYS A 64 5.96 -1.54 -4.59
C LYS A 64 6.64 -1.81 -5.94
N GLU A 65 7.20 -0.78 -6.55
CA GLU A 65 7.95 -0.93 -7.80
C GLU A 65 9.21 -1.77 -7.61
N LEU A 66 9.96 -1.54 -6.51
CA LEU A 66 11.13 -2.34 -6.15
C LEU A 66 10.77 -3.83 -6.09
N PHE A 67 9.70 -4.19 -5.37
CA PHE A 67 9.27 -5.58 -5.25
C PHE A 67 8.83 -6.18 -6.58
N TYR A 68 8.16 -5.43 -7.44
CA TYR A 68 7.81 -5.90 -8.77
C TYR A 68 9.03 -6.15 -9.64
N LYS A 69 10.07 -5.33 -9.57
CA LYS A 69 11.34 -5.57 -10.26
C LYS A 69 12.01 -6.84 -9.77
N ILE A 70 12.04 -7.07 -8.45
CA ILE A 70 12.58 -8.28 -7.83
C ILE A 70 11.85 -9.54 -8.34
N ILE A 71 10.52 -9.52 -8.36
CA ILE A 71 9.69 -10.62 -8.85
C ILE A 71 9.88 -10.84 -10.35
N ALA A 72 9.96 -9.77 -11.15
CA ALA A 72 10.19 -9.85 -12.59
C ALA A 72 11.51 -10.49 -12.97
N LEU A 73 12.54 -10.44 -12.09
CA LEU A 73 13.80 -11.15 -12.24
C LEU A 73 13.72 -12.64 -11.81
N GLY A 74 12.54 -13.12 -11.44
CA GLY A 74 12.35 -14.51 -10.99
C GLY A 74 12.74 -14.78 -9.53
N HIS A 75 13.00 -13.72 -8.74
CA HIS A 75 13.28 -13.90 -7.32
C HIS A 75 12.00 -14.01 -6.50
N THR A 76 12.05 -14.79 -5.42
CA THR A 76 10.98 -14.96 -4.47
C THR A 76 11.19 -14.04 -3.27
N ILE A 77 10.11 -13.39 -2.82
CA ILE A 77 10.09 -12.61 -1.60
C ILE A 77 9.51 -13.48 -0.48
N TYR A 78 10.22 -13.59 0.64
CA TYR A 78 9.82 -14.39 1.78
C TYR A 78 9.37 -13.50 2.95
N TYR A 79 8.38 -13.98 3.68
CA TYR A 79 7.97 -13.48 4.97
C TYR A 79 8.50 -14.40 6.08
N ASP A 80 9.02 -13.81 7.14
CA ASP A 80 9.40 -14.53 8.34
C ASP A 80 8.86 -13.79 9.58
N PRO A 81 7.91 -14.35 10.33
CA PRO A 81 7.33 -13.71 11.51
C PRO A 81 8.32 -13.51 12.66
N SER A 82 9.46 -14.21 12.66
CA SER A 82 10.53 -14.00 13.66
C SER A 82 11.27 -12.67 13.45
N ILE A 83 11.24 -12.12 12.23
CA ILE A 83 11.82 -10.81 11.90
C ILE A 83 10.79 -9.73 12.24
N CYS A 84 10.73 -9.36 13.52
CA CYS A 84 9.76 -8.41 14.04
C CYS A 84 10.46 -7.11 14.49
N VAL A 85 9.88 -5.97 14.11
CA VAL A 85 10.30 -4.66 14.61
C VAL A 85 9.12 -3.94 15.25
N HIS A 86 9.36 -3.27 16.37
CA HIS A 86 8.36 -2.43 17.00
C HIS A 86 8.37 -1.05 16.35
N HIS A 87 7.32 -0.75 15.57
CA HIS A 87 7.17 0.52 14.89
C HIS A 87 6.53 1.56 15.82
N VAL A 88 7.28 2.63 16.14
CA VAL A 88 6.74 3.74 16.93
C VAL A 88 5.83 4.60 16.03
N VAL A 89 4.55 4.63 16.37
CA VAL A 89 3.54 5.40 15.62
C VAL A 89 3.23 6.68 16.37
N GLU A 90 3.55 7.81 15.77
CA GLU A 90 3.18 9.12 16.32
C GLU A 90 1.66 9.30 16.29
N VAL A 91 1.08 9.89 17.35
CA VAL A 91 -0.37 10.10 17.47
C VAL A 91 -0.95 10.84 16.26
N LYS A 92 -0.21 11.77 15.66
CA LYS A 92 -0.63 12.48 14.44
C LYS A 92 -0.89 11.55 13.24
N LYS A 93 -0.28 10.36 13.23
CA LYS A 93 -0.51 9.34 12.17
C LYS A 93 -1.81 8.56 12.36
N LEU A 94 -2.48 8.75 13.49
CA LEU A 94 -3.77 8.13 13.80
C LEU A 94 -4.96 9.06 13.50
N THR A 95 -4.73 10.16 12.80
CA THR A 95 -5.76 11.14 12.44
C THR A 95 -6.34 10.87 11.05
N SER A 96 -7.58 11.31 10.83
CA SER A 96 -8.24 11.23 9.51
C SER A 96 -7.48 12.04 8.45
N GLU A 97 -6.89 13.18 8.82
CA GLU A 97 -6.06 13.98 7.94
C GLU A 97 -4.83 13.21 7.44
N TYR A 98 -4.14 12.51 8.34
CA TYR A 98 -3.01 11.68 7.95
C TYR A 98 -3.44 10.56 7.00
N LEU A 99 -4.55 9.87 7.30
CA LEU A 99 -5.08 8.81 6.43
C LEU A 99 -5.45 9.34 5.04
N TYR A 100 -6.07 10.53 4.98
CA TYR A 100 -6.34 11.21 3.72
C TYR A 100 -5.07 11.47 2.91
N ARG A 101 -4.03 12.02 3.56
CA ARG A 101 -2.75 12.32 2.90
C ARG A 101 -2.08 11.07 2.36
N VAL A 102 -2.08 9.99 3.14
CA VAL A 102 -1.51 8.70 2.72
C VAL A 102 -2.33 8.10 1.58
N ALA A 103 -3.65 8.04 1.69
CA ALA A 103 -4.53 7.48 0.68
C ALA A 103 -4.41 8.24 -0.66
N SER A 104 -4.51 9.57 -0.63
CA SER A 104 -4.38 10.38 -1.84
C SER A 104 -2.96 10.30 -2.43
N GLY A 105 -1.92 10.20 -1.58
CA GLY A 105 -0.54 9.97 -2.01
C GLY A 105 -0.37 8.65 -2.76
N ILE A 106 -0.95 7.56 -2.24
CA ILE A 106 -0.97 6.25 -2.91
C ILE A 106 -1.64 6.38 -4.30
N GLY A 107 -2.79 7.06 -4.37
CA GLY A 107 -3.48 7.28 -5.64
C GLY A 107 -2.62 8.03 -6.67
N ARG A 108 -1.96 9.12 -6.26
CA ARG A 108 -1.05 9.89 -7.12
C ARG A 108 0.15 9.08 -7.58
N GLY A 109 0.75 8.28 -6.68
CA GLY A 109 1.84 7.37 -7.03
C GLY A 109 1.42 6.34 -8.09
N GLU A 110 0.23 5.75 -7.95
CA GLU A 110 -0.31 4.81 -8.95
C GLU A 110 -0.61 5.51 -10.29
N LYS A 111 -1.11 6.76 -10.28
CA LYS A 111 -1.28 7.58 -11.49
C LYS A 111 0.04 7.72 -12.23
N THR A 112 1.06 8.26 -11.55
CA THR A 112 2.39 8.47 -12.13
C THR A 112 2.97 7.17 -12.67
N ARG A 113 2.94 6.10 -11.86
CA ARG A 113 3.48 4.80 -12.22
C ARG A 113 2.81 4.21 -13.47
N THR A 114 1.48 4.28 -13.55
CA THR A 114 0.73 3.66 -14.65
C THR A 114 0.79 4.50 -15.92
N LEU A 115 0.79 5.83 -15.83
CA LEU A 115 1.01 6.71 -16.99
C LEU A 115 2.42 6.54 -17.58
N ASN A 116 3.43 6.25 -16.76
CA ASN A 116 4.78 5.93 -17.24
C ASN A 116 4.84 4.60 -18.04
N ILE A 117 3.83 3.72 -17.88
CA ILE A 117 3.71 2.50 -18.67
C ILE A 117 2.91 2.78 -19.95
N SER A 118 1.65 3.20 -19.80
CA SER A 118 0.76 3.58 -20.90
C SER A 118 -0.56 4.19 -20.38
N ILE A 119 -1.29 4.89 -21.27
CA ILE A 119 -2.65 5.35 -20.97
C ILE A 119 -3.60 4.15 -20.70
N GLY A 120 -3.44 3.05 -21.42
CA GLY A 120 -4.23 1.83 -21.19
C GLY A 120 -4.01 1.26 -19.77
N ALA A 121 -2.77 1.23 -19.31
CA ALA A 121 -2.46 0.81 -17.92
C ALA A 121 -3.11 1.73 -16.87
N TYR A 122 -3.14 3.03 -17.13
CA TYR A 122 -3.82 3.98 -16.26
C TYR A 122 -5.34 3.78 -16.23
N LEU A 123 -5.98 3.59 -17.38
CA LEU A 123 -7.42 3.32 -17.45
C LEU A 123 -7.79 2.01 -16.73
N MET A 124 -7.00 0.97 -16.91
CA MET A 124 -7.18 -0.29 -16.17
C MET A 124 -7.03 -0.08 -14.66
N LYS A 125 -6.11 0.80 -14.23
CA LYS A 125 -5.94 1.14 -12.81
C LYS A 125 -7.17 1.87 -12.26
N ILE A 126 -7.79 2.76 -13.01
CA ILE A 126 -9.05 3.41 -12.61
C ILE A 126 -10.13 2.36 -12.38
N LEU A 127 -10.32 1.42 -13.31
CA LEU A 127 -11.31 0.34 -13.17
C LEU A 127 -11.02 -0.52 -11.91
N GLU A 128 -9.75 -0.86 -11.67
CA GLU A 128 -9.34 -1.58 -10.46
C GLU A 128 -9.72 -0.80 -9.17
N TYR A 129 -9.54 0.52 -9.16
CA TYR A 129 -9.88 1.34 -8.00
C TYR A 129 -11.39 1.48 -7.79
N ILE A 130 -12.17 1.57 -8.85
CA ILE A 130 -13.64 1.53 -8.79
C ILE A 130 -14.11 0.19 -8.20
N PHE A 131 -13.55 -0.94 -8.67
CA PHE A 131 -13.87 -2.26 -8.10
C PHE A 131 -13.50 -2.35 -6.62
N LYS A 132 -12.30 -1.87 -6.24
CA LYS A 132 -11.86 -1.82 -4.83
C LYS A 132 -12.74 -0.93 -3.97
N PHE A 133 -13.29 0.14 -4.52
CA PHE A 133 -14.24 1.00 -3.83
C PHE A 133 -15.55 0.23 -3.55
N GLY A 134 -16.09 -0.48 -4.55
CA GLY A 134 -17.26 -1.35 -4.35
C GLY A 134 -17.03 -2.41 -3.26
N ALA A 135 -15.86 -3.06 -3.30
CA ALA A 135 -15.48 -4.04 -2.27
C ALA A 135 -15.37 -3.42 -0.87
N ALA A 136 -14.92 -2.17 -0.77
CA ALA A 136 -14.86 -1.45 0.51
C ALA A 136 -16.25 -1.12 1.06
N ILE A 137 -17.22 -0.83 0.22
CA ILE A 137 -18.62 -0.66 0.62
C ILE A 137 -19.16 -1.96 1.23
N VAL A 138 -18.96 -3.09 0.54
CA VAL A 138 -19.38 -4.41 1.04
C VAL A 138 -18.73 -4.72 2.38
N LEU A 139 -17.42 -4.46 2.51
CA LEU A 139 -16.70 -4.65 3.77
C LEU A 139 -17.21 -3.72 4.87
N GLY A 140 -17.55 -2.47 4.52
CA GLY A 140 -18.16 -1.51 5.45
C GLY A 140 -19.51 -2.00 5.98
N ILE A 141 -20.37 -2.51 5.11
CA ILE A 141 -21.65 -3.12 5.51
C ILE A 141 -21.40 -4.31 6.43
N LYS A 142 -20.44 -5.19 6.12
CA LYS A 142 -20.05 -6.31 6.97
C LYS A 142 -19.65 -5.84 8.39
N TYR A 143 -18.87 -4.78 8.53
CA TYR A 143 -18.50 -4.24 9.84
C TYR A 143 -19.70 -3.70 10.62
N ILE A 144 -20.67 -3.09 9.95
CA ILE A 144 -21.92 -2.63 10.57
C ILE A 144 -22.69 -3.84 11.12
N LEU A 145 -22.89 -4.87 10.31
CA LEU A 145 -23.60 -6.09 10.69
C LEU A 145 -22.90 -6.86 11.82
N GLN A 146 -21.58 -6.75 11.93
CA GLN A 146 -20.76 -7.34 13.01
C GLN A 146 -20.72 -6.48 14.29
N GLY A 147 -21.51 -5.40 14.39
CA GLY A 147 -21.54 -4.52 15.57
C GLY A 147 -20.30 -3.64 15.73
N THR A 148 -19.50 -3.47 14.66
CA THR A 148 -18.27 -2.63 14.68
C THR A 148 -18.33 -1.49 13.65
N PRO A 149 -19.39 -0.62 13.67
CA PRO A 149 -19.61 0.40 12.64
C PRO A 149 -18.47 1.43 12.55
N ALA A 150 -17.77 1.68 13.65
CA ALA A 150 -16.62 2.58 13.68
C ALA A 150 -15.49 2.16 12.73
N LYS A 151 -15.42 0.89 12.30
CA LYS A 151 -14.44 0.39 11.33
C LYS A 151 -14.88 0.58 9.87
N SER A 152 -16.17 0.82 9.63
CA SER A 152 -16.76 0.91 8.29
C SER A 152 -16.28 2.15 7.55
N TRP A 153 -16.47 3.32 8.17
CA TRP A 153 -16.16 4.60 7.51
C TRP A 153 -14.70 4.76 7.08
N PRO A 154 -13.69 4.47 7.92
CA PRO A 154 -12.29 4.62 7.53
C PRO A 154 -11.89 3.78 6.31
N VAL A 155 -12.47 2.59 6.14
CA VAL A 155 -12.19 1.72 5.00
C VAL A 155 -12.75 2.30 3.70
N ILE A 156 -13.99 2.82 3.74
CA ILE A 156 -14.64 3.45 2.59
C ILE A 156 -13.92 4.75 2.24
N GLN A 157 -13.70 5.61 3.25
CA GLN A 157 -13.04 6.91 3.08
C GLN A 157 -11.64 6.75 2.46
N PHE A 158 -10.87 5.77 2.91
CA PHE A 158 -9.57 5.46 2.33
C PHE A 158 -9.64 5.22 0.81
N ARG A 159 -10.65 4.50 0.33
CA ARG A 159 -10.82 4.23 -1.10
C ARG A 159 -11.27 5.46 -1.89
N VAL A 160 -12.14 6.28 -1.31
CA VAL A 160 -12.55 7.56 -1.90
C VAL A 160 -11.32 8.46 -2.09
N ASP A 161 -10.51 8.60 -1.04
CA ASP A 161 -9.36 9.50 -1.06
C ASP A 161 -8.24 8.99 -1.98
N ALA A 162 -8.04 7.67 -2.03
CA ALA A 162 -7.11 7.06 -2.98
C ALA A 162 -7.57 7.25 -4.43
N LEU A 163 -8.88 7.12 -4.71
CA LEU A 163 -9.44 7.39 -6.03
C LEU A 163 -9.31 8.86 -6.41
N LYS A 164 -9.57 9.79 -5.49
CA LYS A 164 -9.32 11.22 -5.72
C LYS A 164 -7.86 11.49 -6.09
N GLY A 165 -6.91 10.87 -5.38
CA GLY A 165 -5.49 11.00 -5.69
C GLY A 165 -5.10 10.41 -7.06
N LEU A 166 -5.77 9.34 -7.50
CA LEU A 166 -5.55 8.72 -8.81
C LEU A 166 -6.07 9.61 -9.95
N LEU A 167 -7.19 10.29 -9.75
CA LEU A 167 -7.83 11.13 -10.78
C LEU A 167 -7.26 12.55 -10.84
N GLY A 168 -6.90 13.13 -9.69
CA GLY A 168 -6.34 14.49 -9.57
C GLY A 168 -4.87 14.53 -9.77
#